data_86d5a500477c977e3ad5d857cce1dbfa
#
_entry.id   86d5a500477c977e3ad5d857cce1dbfa
#
_cell.length_a   1.000
_cell.length_b   1.000
_cell.length_c   1.000
_cell.angle_alpha   90.00
_cell.angle_beta   90.00
_cell.angle_gamma   90.00
#
_symmetry.space_group_name_H-M   'P 1'
#
loop_
_entity.id
_entity.type
_entity.pdbx_description
1 polymer ?
#
loop_
_entity_poly.entity_id
_entity_poly.type
_entity_poly.pdbx_seq_one_letter_code
_entity_poly.pdbx_strand_id
1 'polypeptide(L)'
;MRIGELAERTGVATRLIRYYEQQGLLSADRLPNGYRTYSESHVERIERIAGLVQAGVPTRLVKVLLEAEAACALEQPTCSVEVAGLLAEELVGLEKRIECLTRSRDTIRRFLAQVSASPAPAPRG
;
A
#
# COMPACT_ATOMS: atom_id res chain seq x y z
N MET A 1 -5.19 22.12 2.56
CA MET A 1 -3.70 22.22 2.65
C MET A 1 -3.06 22.17 1.26
N ARG A 2 -1.87 22.68 1.14
CA ARG A 2 -1.08 22.60 -0.10
C ARG A 2 -0.30 21.31 -0.15
N ILE A 3 0.23 20.95 -1.33
CA ILE A 3 0.96 19.71 -1.56
C ILE A 3 2.17 19.54 -0.63
N GLY A 4 2.87 20.63 -0.30
CA GLY A 4 4.02 20.58 0.63
C GLY A 4 3.63 20.13 2.02
N GLU A 5 2.53 20.63 2.55
CA GLU A 5 1.99 20.21 3.84
C GLU A 5 1.51 18.76 3.80
N LEU A 6 0.86 18.38 2.70
CA LEU A 6 0.41 17.01 2.48
C LEU A 6 1.61 16.05 2.50
N ALA A 7 2.70 16.42 1.83
CA ALA A 7 3.93 15.65 1.81
C ALA A 7 4.52 15.48 3.21
N GLU A 8 4.57 16.54 3.99
CA GLU A 8 5.06 16.49 5.37
C GLU A 8 4.21 15.57 6.24
N ARG A 9 2.89 15.69 6.13
CA ARG A 9 1.96 14.90 6.95
C ARG A 9 1.96 13.42 6.63
N THR A 10 2.17 13.06 5.36
CA THR A 10 2.15 11.67 4.92
C THR A 10 3.53 11.03 4.92
N GLY A 11 4.59 11.82 4.94
CA GLY A 11 5.95 11.32 4.76
C GLY A 11 6.25 10.90 3.32
N VAL A 12 5.38 11.24 2.37
CA VAL A 12 5.53 10.91 0.96
C VAL A 12 6.02 12.14 0.21
N ALA A 13 7.06 11.97 -0.61
CA ALA A 13 7.64 13.07 -1.36
C ALA A 13 6.62 13.70 -2.31
N THR A 14 6.68 15.01 -2.47
CA THR A 14 5.82 15.77 -3.39
C THR A 14 5.83 15.18 -4.80
N ARG A 15 6.99 14.75 -5.27
CA ARG A 15 7.14 14.12 -6.59
C ARG A 15 6.29 12.85 -6.72
N LEU A 16 6.25 12.03 -5.68
CA LEU A 16 5.44 10.81 -5.66
C LEU A 16 3.95 11.12 -5.61
N ILE A 17 3.56 12.15 -4.86
CA ILE A 17 2.16 12.59 -4.82
C ILE A 17 1.70 13.01 -6.21
N ARG A 18 2.51 13.78 -6.93
CA ARG A 18 2.21 14.18 -8.30
C ARG A 18 2.13 12.99 -9.24
N TYR A 19 3.02 12.02 -9.04
CA TYR A 19 2.99 10.77 -9.80
C TYR A 19 1.68 10.02 -9.58
N TYR A 20 1.22 9.93 -8.34
CA TYR A 20 -0.05 9.28 -8.01
C TYR A 20 -1.23 10.01 -8.67
N GLU A 21 -1.21 11.34 -8.71
CA GLU A 21 -2.22 12.11 -9.43
C GLU A 21 -2.20 11.80 -10.93
N GLN A 22 -1.03 11.71 -11.53
CA GLN A 22 -0.87 11.38 -12.95
C GLN A 22 -1.41 9.98 -13.27
N GLN A 23 -1.25 9.05 -12.33
CA GLN A 23 -1.76 7.68 -12.48
C GLN A 23 -3.25 7.56 -12.18
N GLY A 24 -3.91 8.64 -11.82
CA GLY A 24 -5.33 8.63 -11.50
C GLY A 24 -5.66 8.01 -10.14
N LEU A 25 -4.68 7.85 -9.27
CA LEU A 25 -4.87 7.30 -7.93
C LEU A 25 -5.36 8.33 -6.94
N LEU A 26 -5.12 9.58 -7.21
CA LEU A 26 -5.41 10.70 -6.35
C LEU A 26 -5.91 11.86 -7.20
N SER A 27 -6.88 12.60 -6.71
CA SER A 27 -7.41 13.77 -7.39
C SER A 27 -7.46 14.93 -6.41
N ALA A 28 -6.70 15.98 -6.70
CA ALA A 28 -6.70 17.19 -5.88
C ALA A 28 -8.02 17.94 -6.03
N ASP A 29 -8.48 18.56 -4.95
CA ASP A 29 -9.56 19.52 -5.01
C ASP A 29 -8.99 20.83 -5.56
N ARG A 30 -9.85 21.64 -6.16
CA ARG A 30 -9.43 22.94 -6.70
C ARG A 30 -10.22 24.06 -6.05
N LEU A 31 -9.50 25.09 -5.66
CA LEU A 31 -10.13 26.33 -5.21
C LEU A 31 -10.73 27.09 -6.39
N PRO A 32 -11.65 28.04 -6.17
CA PRO A 32 -12.24 28.83 -7.25
C PRO A 32 -11.20 29.54 -8.13
N ASN A 33 -10.02 29.86 -7.59
CA ASN A 33 -8.93 30.47 -8.34
C ASN A 33 -8.08 29.48 -9.14
N GLY A 34 -8.44 28.18 -9.15
CA GLY A 34 -7.74 27.13 -9.89
C GLY A 34 -6.60 26.47 -9.16
N TYR A 35 -6.20 26.96 -7.98
CA TYR A 35 -5.13 26.35 -7.21
C TYR A 35 -5.58 25.02 -6.60
N ARG A 36 -4.65 24.06 -6.54
CA ARG A 36 -4.89 22.76 -5.93
C ARG A 36 -4.93 22.86 -4.42
N THR A 37 -5.85 22.13 -3.80
CA THR A 37 -5.95 22.03 -2.35
C THR A 37 -6.20 20.56 -1.97
N TYR A 38 -5.78 20.20 -0.77
CA TYR A 38 -5.88 18.84 -0.25
C TYR A 38 -6.51 18.85 1.13
N SER A 39 -7.16 17.77 1.49
CA SER A 39 -7.86 17.59 2.76
C SER A 39 -7.37 16.34 3.48
N GLU A 40 -7.93 16.08 4.67
CA GLU A 40 -7.61 14.87 5.44
C GLU A 40 -7.89 13.59 4.67
N SER A 41 -8.91 13.58 3.82
CA SER A 41 -9.22 12.42 2.98
C SER A 41 -8.07 12.11 2.02
N HIS A 42 -7.36 13.11 1.55
CA HIS A 42 -6.17 12.92 0.71
C HIS A 42 -5.02 12.32 1.52
N VAL A 43 -4.87 12.71 2.79
CA VAL A 43 -3.86 12.13 3.68
C VAL A 43 -4.10 10.63 3.81
N GLU A 44 -5.33 10.23 4.13
CA GLU A 44 -5.71 8.82 4.26
C GLU A 44 -5.49 8.04 2.96
N ARG A 45 -5.87 8.65 1.84
CA ARG A 45 -5.72 8.06 0.52
C ARG A 45 -4.26 7.79 0.19
N ILE A 46 -3.39 8.77 0.43
CA ILE A 46 -1.95 8.64 0.16
C ILE A 46 -1.32 7.59 1.07
N GLU A 47 -1.67 7.56 2.34
CA GLU A 47 -1.18 6.56 3.27
C GLU A 47 -1.57 5.15 2.83
N ARG A 48 -2.80 4.97 2.35
CA ARG A 48 -3.27 3.70 1.82
C ARG A 48 -2.51 3.29 0.56
N ILE A 49 -2.31 4.23 -0.37
CA ILE A 49 -1.55 3.99 -1.60
C ILE A 49 -0.12 3.60 -1.26
N ALA A 50 0.54 4.37 -0.40
CA ALA A 50 1.92 4.11 0.01
C ALA A 50 2.06 2.74 0.68
N GLY A 51 1.11 2.37 1.53
CA GLY A 51 1.09 1.06 2.17
C GLY A 51 1.01 -0.09 1.17
N LEU A 52 0.14 0.03 0.18
CA LEU A 52 0.01 -0.97 -0.87
C LEU A 52 1.27 -1.08 -1.73
N VAL A 53 1.85 0.05 -2.11
CA VAL A 53 3.08 0.09 -2.90
C VAL A 53 4.25 -0.52 -2.13
N GLN A 54 4.38 -0.20 -0.85
CA GLN A 54 5.43 -0.77 0.01
C GLN A 54 5.26 -2.27 0.21
N ALA A 55 4.02 -2.75 0.24
CA ALA A 55 3.72 -4.18 0.33
C ALA A 55 4.02 -4.93 -0.98
N GLY A 56 4.39 -4.22 -2.04
CA GLY A 56 4.73 -4.82 -3.32
C GLY A 56 3.55 -4.97 -4.28
N VAL A 57 2.44 -4.29 -4.01
CA VAL A 57 1.29 -4.30 -4.93
C VAL A 57 1.63 -3.44 -6.14
N PRO A 58 1.52 -3.96 -7.36
CA PRO A 58 1.78 -3.16 -8.55
C PRO A 58 0.85 -1.95 -8.63
N THR A 59 1.39 -0.82 -9.08
CA THR A 59 0.64 0.45 -9.16
C THR A 59 -0.65 0.30 -9.98
N ARG A 60 -0.61 -0.50 -11.05
CA ARG A 60 -1.79 -0.76 -11.89
C ARG A 60 -2.95 -1.39 -11.11
N LEU A 61 -2.65 -2.12 -10.04
CA LEU A 61 -3.67 -2.76 -9.21
C LEU A 61 -4.14 -1.89 -8.07
N VAL A 62 -3.34 -0.93 -7.63
CA VAL A 62 -3.69 -0.06 -6.51
C VAL A 62 -5.02 0.63 -6.76
N LYS A 63 -5.19 1.19 -7.96
CA LYS A 63 -6.44 1.86 -8.34
C LYS A 63 -7.64 0.92 -8.28
N VAL A 64 -7.48 -0.29 -8.83
CA VAL A 64 -8.55 -1.30 -8.86
C VAL A 64 -8.92 -1.72 -7.44
N LEU A 65 -7.90 -1.93 -6.57
CA LEU A 65 -8.14 -2.30 -5.17
C LEU A 65 -8.85 -1.21 -4.40
N LEU A 66 -8.46 0.04 -4.59
CA LEU A 66 -9.10 1.17 -3.92
C LEU A 66 -10.56 1.33 -4.37
N GLU A 67 -10.83 1.15 -5.65
CA GLU A 67 -12.18 1.18 -6.20
C GLU A 67 -13.03 0.02 -5.68
N ALA A 68 -12.44 -1.18 -5.58
CA ALA A 68 -13.11 -2.35 -5.04
C ALA A 68 -13.46 -2.17 -3.55
N GLU A 69 -12.54 -1.63 -2.78
CA GLU A 69 -12.78 -1.33 -1.36
C GLU A 69 -13.92 -0.33 -1.19
N ALA A 70 -13.95 0.71 -2.01
CA ALA A 70 -15.01 1.70 -1.99
C ALA A 70 -16.36 1.09 -2.39
N ALA A 71 -16.37 0.23 -3.41
CA ALA A 71 -17.59 -0.46 -3.85
C ALA A 71 -18.13 -1.40 -2.79
N CYS A 72 -17.25 -2.13 -2.09
CA CYS A 72 -17.64 -3.01 -0.97
C CYS A 72 -18.25 -2.21 0.17
N ALA A 73 -17.69 -1.04 0.49
CA ALA A 73 -18.22 -0.16 1.52
C ALA A 73 -19.62 0.35 1.19
N LEU A 74 -19.92 0.50 -0.11
CA LEU A 74 -21.25 0.93 -0.59
C LEU A 74 -22.18 -0.23 -0.91
N GLU A 75 -21.72 -1.47 -0.72
CA GLU A 75 -22.44 -2.70 -1.09
C GLU A 75 -22.84 -2.75 -2.57
N GLN A 76 -22.04 -2.10 -3.42
CA GLN A 76 -22.28 -2.06 -4.86
C GLN A 76 -21.15 -2.77 -5.60
N PRO A 77 -21.37 -4.00 -6.10
CA PRO A 77 -20.36 -4.67 -6.90
C PRO A 77 -20.18 -3.93 -8.23
N THR A 78 -18.98 -3.38 -8.45
CA THR A 78 -18.66 -2.63 -9.66
C THR A 78 -17.67 -3.36 -10.56
N CYS A 79 -17.25 -4.58 -10.18
CA CYS A 79 -16.28 -5.32 -10.96
C CYS A 79 -16.89 -5.97 -12.18
N SER A 80 -16.32 -5.71 -13.36
CA SER A 80 -16.60 -6.48 -14.56
C SER A 80 -15.97 -7.88 -14.42
N VAL A 81 -16.40 -8.82 -15.25
CA VAL A 81 -15.82 -10.17 -15.27
C VAL A 81 -14.33 -10.15 -15.57
N GLU A 82 -13.90 -9.24 -16.45
CA GLU A 82 -12.48 -9.08 -16.81
C GLU A 82 -11.65 -8.60 -15.65
N VAL A 83 -12.14 -7.62 -14.91
CA VAL A 83 -11.45 -7.10 -13.71
C VAL A 83 -11.43 -8.18 -12.63
N ALA A 84 -12.51 -8.92 -12.45
CA ALA A 84 -12.55 -10.03 -11.50
C ALA A 84 -11.50 -11.10 -11.84
N GLY A 85 -11.30 -11.39 -13.13
CA GLY A 85 -10.27 -12.33 -13.59
C GLY A 85 -8.86 -11.85 -13.25
N LEU A 86 -8.57 -10.57 -13.48
CA LEU A 86 -7.29 -9.98 -13.13
C LEU A 86 -7.05 -10.03 -11.61
N LEU A 87 -8.06 -9.70 -10.84
CA LEU A 87 -7.97 -9.74 -9.38
C LEU A 87 -7.76 -11.17 -8.87
N ALA A 88 -8.39 -12.15 -9.49
CA ALA A 88 -8.21 -13.57 -9.14
C ALA A 88 -6.77 -14.01 -9.36
N GLU A 89 -6.16 -13.63 -10.48
CA GLU A 89 -4.75 -13.93 -10.77
C GLU A 89 -3.81 -13.28 -9.75
N GLU A 90 -4.08 -12.02 -9.43
CA GLU A 90 -3.27 -11.31 -8.45
C GLU A 90 -3.43 -11.88 -7.04
N LEU A 91 -4.62 -12.37 -6.70
CA LEU A 91 -4.86 -13.04 -5.44
C LEU A 91 -3.97 -14.27 -5.28
N VAL A 92 -3.87 -15.10 -6.33
CA VAL A 92 -2.99 -16.27 -6.34
C VAL A 92 -1.54 -15.85 -6.07
N GLY A 93 -1.06 -14.81 -6.75
CA GLY A 93 0.29 -14.28 -6.55
C GLY A 93 0.52 -13.75 -5.15
N LEU A 94 -0.46 -13.04 -4.59
CA LEU A 94 -0.38 -12.51 -3.23
C LEU A 94 -0.35 -13.64 -2.19
N GLU A 95 -1.18 -14.64 -2.36
CA GLU A 95 -1.21 -15.79 -1.45
C GLU A 95 0.12 -16.56 -1.44
N LYS A 96 0.74 -16.73 -2.60
CA LYS A 96 2.07 -17.34 -2.70
C LYS A 96 3.11 -16.49 -1.99
N ARG A 97 3.03 -15.18 -2.14
CA ARG A 97 3.95 -14.24 -1.49
C ARG A 97 3.77 -14.25 0.03
N ILE A 98 2.52 -14.27 0.50
CA ILE A 98 2.20 -14.39 1.93
C ILE A 98 2.78 -15.69 2.49
N GLU A 99 2.61 -16.81 1.79
CA GLU A 99 3.16 -18.09 2.20
C GLU A 99 4.68 -18.04 2.32
N CYS A 100 5.35 -17.50 1.33
CA CYS A 100 6.80 -17.34 1.33
C CYS A 100 7.27 -16.46 2.50
N LEU A 101 6.63 -15.32 2.70
CA LEU A 101 6.96 -14.41 3.79
C LEU A 101 6.67 -15.03 5.16
N THR A 102 5.59 -15.78 5.27
CA THR A 102 5.23 -16.50 6.52
C THR A 102 6.29 -17.51 6.88
N ARG A 103 6.77 -18.30 5.92
CA ARG A 103 7.86 -19.25 6.13
C ARG A 103 9.14 -18.55 6.56
N SER A 104 9.48 -17.46 5.92
CA SER A 104 10.67 -16.69 6.25
C SER A 104 10.59 -16.13 7.67
N ARG A 105 9.44 -15.57 8.05
CA ARG A 105 9.19 -15.08 9.41
C ARG A 105 9.35 -16.22 10.43
N ASP A 106 8.76 -17.37 10.17
CA ASP A 106 8.80 -18.50 11.07
C ASP A 106 10.22 -19.04 11.23
N THR A 107 10.99 -19.04 10.16
CA THR A 107 12.41 -19.41 10.19
C THR A 107 13.20 -18.44 11.08
N ILE A 108 12.99 -17.15 10.93
CA ILE A 108 13.64 -16.13 11.74
C ILE A 108 13.25 -16.27 13.22
N ARG A 109 11.95 -16.47 13.50
CA ARG A 109 11.47 -16.66 14.86
C ARG A 109 12.12 -17.87 15.54
N ARG A 110 12.21 -18.99 14.84
CA ARG A 110 12.85 -20.19 15.36
C ARG A 110 14.33 -19.97 15.63
N PHE A 111 15.03 -19.31 14.70
CA PHE A 111 16.43 -18.98 14.87
C PHE A 111 16.64 -18.09 16.11
N LEU A 112 15.84 -17.03 16.24
CA LEU A 112 15.94 -16.13 17.38
C LEU A 112 15.60 -16.82 18.70
N ALA A 113 14.63 -17.71 18.71
CA ALA A 113 14.26 -18.50 19.90
C ALA A 113 15.40 -19.40 20.32
N GLN A 114 16.11 -20.05 19.39
CA GLN A 114 17.25 -20.89 19.67
C GLN A 114 18.44 -20.08 20.23
N VAL A 115 18.70 -18.91 19.66
CA VAL A 115 19.75 -18.02 20.14
C VAL A 115 19.45 -17.51 21.54
N SER A 116 18.18 -17.19 21.83
CA SER A 116 17.77 -16.72 23.16
C SER A 116 17.74 -17.84 24.20
N ALA A 117 17.41 -19.08 23.79
CA ALA A 117 17.32 -20.22 24.68
C ALA A 117 18.68 -20.85 25.02
N SER A 118 19.65 -20.70 24.14
CA SER A 118 21.00 -21.22 24.35
C SER A 118 21.90 -20.13 24.93
N PRO A 119 22.73 -20.47 25.97
CA PRO A 119 23.72 -19.51 26.42
C PRO A 119 24.63 -19.16 25.22
N ALA A 120 24.82 -17.87 25.01
CA ALA A 120 25.61 -17.40 23.89
C ALA A 120 27.01 -18.06 23.96
N PRO A 121 27.44 -18.77 22.89
CA PRO A 121 28.80 -19.27 22.87
C PRO A 121 29.77 -18.10 22.96
N ALA A 122 30.87 -18.32 23.67
CA ALA A 122 31.90 -17.32 23.79
C ALA A 122 32.27 -16.83 22.38
N PRO A 123 32.42 -15.52 22.18
CA PRO A 123 32.79 -15.00 20.87
C PRO A 123 34.12 -15.62 20.44
N ARG A 124 34.12 -16.20 19.29
CA ARG A 124 35.35 -16.71 18.71
C ARG A 124 36.14 -15.51 18.18
N GLY A 125 37.25 -15.31 18.77
CA GLY A 125 38.16 -14.26 18.37
C GLY A 125 38.70 -14.45 16.97
#